data_0d56070836fe90c161c6a95c6e386ff3
#
_entry.id   0d56070836fe90c161c6a95c6e386ff3
#
_cell.length_a   1.000
_cell.length_b   1.000
_cell.length_c   1.000
_cell.angle_alpha   90.00
_cell.angle_beta   90.00
_cell.angle_gamma   90.00
#
_symmetry.space_group_name_H-M   'P 1'
#
loop_
_entity.id
_entity.type
_entity.pdbx_description
1 polymer ?
#
loop_
_entity_poly.entity_id
_entity_poly.type
_entity_poly.pdbx_seq_one_letter_code
_entity_poly.pdbx_strand_id
1 'polypeptide(L)'
;MSDTDLYVPLAEGDLALEPLAERHRVGLRAACAQDAEIWEIYPFSYAGDNFNPQFDALLRSQPVRRPYAIHHAGTVVGMTAWIEHGAPGWSIEIGNTYIAPSMRGTGFNDRLKRLMLDHAFACGLERVGFKVDVLNTRSQAAVRKIGGVQEGVLRRERRTWTGRVRDTVQFSILRSEWEARQS
;
A
#
# COMPACT_ATOMS: atom_id res chain seq x y z
N MET A 1 5.04 -19.36 -11.74
CA MET A 1 5.34 -17.97 -12.15
C MET A 1 6.54 -17.50 -11.37
N SER A 2 7.51 -16.85 -12.02
CA SER A 2 8.67 -16.32 -11.33
C SER A 2 8.24 -15.09 -10.50
N ASP A 3 8.71 -15.00 -9.28
CA ASP A 3 8.49 -13.89 -8.33
C ASP A 3 8.96 -12.53 -8.89
N THR A 4 9.71 -12.57 -9.99
CA THR A 4 10.27 -11.43 -10.70
C THR A 4 9.23 -10.61 -11.46
N ASP A 5 8.10 -11.19 -11.84
CA ASP A 5 7.11 -10.51 -12.68
C ASP A 5 6.17 -9.60 -11.88
N LEU A 6 5.98 -9.85 -10.59
CA LEU A 6 5.10 -9.04 -9.74
C LEU A 6 5.73 -7.69 -9.33
N TYR A 7 7.05 -7.65 -9.12
CA TYR A 7 7.74 -6.45 -8.62
C TYR A 7 8.51 -5.74 -9.73
N VAL A 8 7.78 -5.12 -10.62
CA VAL A 8 8.29 -4.34 -11.76
C VAL A 8 7.72 -2.92 -11.72
N PRO A 9 8.31 -1.94 -12.41
CA PRO A 9 7.71 -0.63 -12.57
C PRO A 9 6.32 -0.74 -13.22
N LEU A 10 5.34 0.02 -12.70
CA LEU A 10 3.98 0.10 -13.24
C LEU A 10 3.66 1.55 -13.57
N ALA A 11 2.91 1.80 -14.64
CA ALA A 11 2.51 3.16 -15.01
C ALA A 11 1.16 3.20 -15.73
N GLU A 12 0.41 4.29 -15.50
CA GLU A 12 -0.83 4.63 -16.17
C GLU A 12 -0.98 6.16 -16.25
N GLY A 13 -0.75 6.72 -17.43
CA GLY A 13 -0.78 8.18 -17.64
C GLY A 13 0.27 8.90 -16.81
N ASP A 14 -0.16 9.75 -15.90
CA ASP A 14 0.69 10.53 -14.99
C ASP A 14 1.02 9.82 -13.65
N LEU A 15 0.43 8.65 -13.41
CA LEU A 15 0.71 7.79 -12.27
C LEU A 15 1.81 6.78 -12.62
N ALA A 16 2.85 6.70 -11.79
CA ALA A 16 3.86 5.65 -11.88
C ALA A 16 4.22 5.08 -10.50
N LEU A 17 4.53 3.81 -10.49
CA LEU A 17 5.08 3.07 -9.36
C LEU A 17 6.48 2.59 -9.72
N GLU A 18 7.49 3.06 -9.01
CA GLU A 18 8.85 2.60 -9.18
C GLU A 18 9.29 1.78 -7.97
N PRO A 19 9.94 0.61 -8.15
CA PRO A 19 10.59 -0.08 -7.06
C PRO A 19 11.43 0.88 -6.21
N LEU A 20 11.19 0.86 -4.88
CA LEU A 20 11.82 1.82 -3.98
C LEU A 20 13.34 1.67 -4.01
N ALA A 21 14.02 2.79 -4.18
CA ALA A 21 15.48 2.90 -4.21
C ALA A 21 15.95 4.17 -3.54
N GLU A 22 17.24 4.28 -3.27
CA GLU A 22 17.84 5.42 -2.58
C GLU A 22 17.51 6.78 -3.24
N ARG A 23 17.40 6.82 -4.57
CA ARG A 23 17.03 8.05 -5.31
C ARG A 23 15.68 8.65 -4.90
N HIS A 24 14.80 7.86 -4.28
CA HIS A 24 13.46 8.33 -3.86
C HIS A 24 13.45 8.94 -2.45
N ARG A 25 14.56 8.84 -1.69
CA ARG A 25 14.62 9.25 -0.27
C ARG A 25 14.19 10.70 -0.05
N VAL A 26 14.74 11.62 -0.80
CA VAL A 26 14.47 13.06 -0.64
C VAL A 26 13.01 13.37 -0.98
N GLY A 27 12.52 12.88 -2.12
CA GLY A 27 11.13 13.08 -2.55
C GLY A 27 10.11 12.45 -1.60
N LEU A 28 10.36 11.22 -1.16
CA LEU A 28 9.46 10.53 -0.23
C LEU A 28 9.46 11.18 1.15
N ARG A 29 10.61 11.66 1.64
CA ARG A 29 10.66 12.44 2.89
C ARG A 29 9.80 13.69 2.79
N ALA A 30 9.92 14.45 1.71
CA ALA A 30 9.13 15.65 1.49
C ALA A 30 7.62 15.34 1.41
N ALA A 31 7.22 14.24 0.75
CA ALA A 31 5.83 13.80 0.71
C ALA A 31 5.32 13.41 2.11
N CYS A 32 6.09 12.63 2.87
CA CYS A 32 5.70 12.17 4.22
C CYS A 32 5.62 13.30 5.25
N ALA A 33 6.36 14.38 5.07
CA ALA A 33 6.36 15.54 5.96
C ALA A 33 5.09 16.41 5.83
N GLN A 34 4.30 16.24 4.76
CA GLN A 34 3.10 17.07 4.51
C GLN A 34 1.93 16.76 5.45
N ASP A 35 1.96 15.63 6.18
CA ASP A 35 0.90 15.23 7.10
C ASP A 35 1.53 14.45 8.26
N ALA A 36 1.95 15.16 9.29
CA ALA A 36 2.59 14.53 10.44
C ALA A 36 1.61 13.72 11.31
N GLU A 37 0.35 14.14 11.38
CA GLU A 37 -0.67 13.54 12.25
C GLU A 37 -1.14 12.16 11.76
N ILE A 38 -1.10 11.94 10.45
CA ILE A 38 -1.54 10.66 9.87
C ILE A 38 -0.75 9.46 10.42
N TRP A 39 0.49 9.67 10.84
CA TRP A 39 1.35 8.61 11.33
C TRP A 39 0.90 8.01 12.66
N GLU A 40 0.05 8.70 13.42
CA GLU A 40 -0.49 8.18 14.68
C GLU A 40 -1.35 6.93 14.50
N ILE A 41 -2.00 6.81 13.33
CA ILE A 41 -2.81 5.62 12.99
C ILE A 41 -2.02 4.58 12.20
N TYR A 42 -0.79 4.89 11.77
CA TYR A 42 0.07 3.91 11.08
C TYR A 42 0.88 3.08 12.09
N PRO A 43 1.30 1.86 11.70
CA PRO A 43 2.15 1.04 12.58
C PRO A 43 3.51 1.67 12.84
N PHE A 44 4.01 2.48 11.90
CA PHE A 44 5.31 3.17 11.94
C PHE A 44 5.14 4.63 11.53
N SER A 45 6.00 5.51 12.05
CA SER A 45 6.04 6.92 11.64
C SER A 45 7.12 7.14 10.59
N TYR A 46 6.77 7.89 9.54
CA TYR A 46 7.73 8.37 8.53
C TYR A 46 7.90 9.90 8.62
N ALA A 47 7.57 10.51 9.75
CA ALA A 47 7.75 11.93 9.99
C ALA A 47 9.08 12.23 10.69
N GLY A 48 9.67 13.38 10.40
CA GLY A 48 10.86 13.92 11.09
C GLY A 48 12.01 12.93 11.14
N ASP A 49 12.59 12.75 12.33
CA ASP A 49 13.76 11.90 12.57
C ASP A 49 13.45 10.40 12.38
N ASN A 50 12.18 10.00 12.44
CA ASN A 50 11.77 8.62 12.19
C ASN A 50 11.92 8.23 10.72
N PHE A 51 11.96 9.18 9.79
CA PHE A 51 11.94 8.89 8.35
C PHE A 51 13.11 8.01 7.92
N ASN A 52 14.35 8.40 8.22
CA ASN A 52 15.53 7.69 7.72
C ASN A 52 15.60 6.24 8.21
N PRO A 53 15.44 5.93 9.51
CA PRO A 53 15.45 4.55 9.97
C PRO A 53 14.35 3.69 9.29
N GLN A 54 13.15 4.27 9.08
CA GLN A 54 12.05 3.56 8.43
C GLN A 54 12.29 3.37 6.92
N PHE A 55 12.83 4.38 6.25
CA PHE A 55 13.20 4.26 4.83
C PHE A 55 14.27 3.18 4.62
N ASP A 56 15.31 3.16 5.45
CA ASP A 56 16.34 2.12 5.42
C ASP A 56 15.78 0.73 5.69
N ALA A 57 14.81 0.62 6.61
CA ALA A 57 14.10 -0.62 6.87
C ALA A 57 13.29 -1.08 5.65
N LEU A 58 12.64 -0.17 4.91
CA LEU A 58 11.95 -0.48 3.68
C LEU A 58 12.90 -1.02 2.60
N LEU A 59 14.06 -0.39 2.40
CA LEU A 59 15.04 -0.86 1.43
C LEU A 59 15.54 -2.28 1.71
N ARG A 60 15.62 -2.65 2.99
CA ARG A 60 16.08 -3.98 3.43
C ARG A 60 14.95 -5.01 3.58
N SER A 61 13.70 -4.64 3.30
CA SER A 61 12.53 -5.48 3.64
C SER A 61 12.24 -6.62 2.66
N GLN A 62 12.91 -6.65 1.51
CA GLN A 62 12.71 -7.71 0.52
C GLN A 62 13.23 -9.06 1.03
N PRO A 63 12.61 -10.17 0.62
CA PRO A 63 11.42 -10.27 -0.26
C PRO A 63 10.07 -10.09 0.46
N VAL A 64 10.05 -10.03 1.79
CA VAL A 64 8.81 -10.00 2.58
C VAL A 64 7.95 -8.77 2.27
N ARG A 65 8.59 -7.64 2.02
CA ARG A 65 7.93 -6.42 1.55
C ARG A 65 8.68 -5.86 0.35
N ARG A 66 7.95 -5.55 -0.72
CA ARG A 66 8.45 -5.01 -1.97
C ARG A 66 7.87 -3.60 -2.16
N PRO A 67 8.54 -2.57 -1.60
CA PRO A 67 8.02 -1.22 -1.57
C PRO A 67 8.19 -0.49 -2.89
N TYR A 68 7.23 0.36 -3.22
CA TYR A 68 7.26 1.30 -4.34
C TYR A 68 7.26 2.75 -3.85
N ALA A 69 7.96 3.61 -4.57
CA ALA A 69 7.68 5.03 -4.61
C ALA A 69 6.53 5.29 -5.58
N ILE A 70 5.58 6.12 -5.19
CA ILE A 70 4.45 6.54 -6.01
C ILE A 70 4.76 7.90 -6.61
N HIS A 71 4.66 8.01 -7.93
CA HIS A 71 4.86 9.26 -8.65
C HIS A 71 3.55 9.77 -9.25
N HIS A 72 3.40 11.08 -9.27
CA HIS A 72 2.42 11.81 -10.05
C HIS A 72 3.15 12.87 -10.87
N ALA A 73 3.03 12.80 -12.20
CA ALA A 73 3.73 13.68 -13.13
C ALA A 73 5.23 13.84 -12.80
N GLY A 74 5.91 12.73 -12.52
CA GLY A 74 7.34 12.67 -12.20
C GLY A 74 7.73 13.07 -10.77
N THR A 75 6.78 13.56 -9.95
CA THR A 75 7.04 13.92 -8.56
C THR A 75 6.66 12.79 -7.61
N VAL A 76 7.51 12.47 -6.62
CA VAL A 76 7.18 11.47 -5.58
C VAL A 76 6.09 12.03 -4.66
N VAL A 77 4.94 11.36 -4.62
CA VAL A 77 3.76 11.76 -3.83
C VAL A 77 3.37 10.75 -2.76
N GLY A 78 4.12 9.66 -2.61
CA GLY A 78 3.82 8.67 -1.60
C GLY A 78 4.57 7.36 -1.79
N MET A 79 4.07 6.32 -1.12
CA MET A 79 4.60 4.96 -1.17
C MET A 79 3.48 3.94 -1.04
N THR A 80 3.74 2.72 -1.53
CA THR A 80 2.92 1.53 -1.32
C THR A 80 3.81 0.30 -1.37
N ALA A 81 3.30 -0.89 -1.07
CA ALA A 81 4.09 -2.11 -1.15
C ALA A 81 3.23 -3.32 -1.47
N TRP A 82 3.83 -4.30 -2.15
CA TRP A 82 3.44 -5.69 -2.01
C TRP A 82 4.00 -6.23 -0.71
N ILE A 83 3.19 -6.95 0.05
CA ILE A 83 3.59 -7.59 1.31
C ILE A 83 3.21 -9.06 1.22
N GLU A 84 4.19 -9.95 1.48
CA GLU A 84 3.94 -11.39 1.54
C GLU A 84 2.84 -11.69 2.56
N HIS A 85 1.80 -12.36 2.10
CA HIS A 85 0.68 -12.77 2.93
C HIS A 85 -0.05 -13.97 2.35
N GLY A 86 -0.25 -14.99 3.17
CA GLY A 86 -0.90 -16.22 2.75
C GLY A 86 0.01 -17.14 1.93
N ALA A 87 -0.55 -17.85 0.96
CA ALA A 87 0.18 -18.82 0.15
C ALA A 87 0.98 -18.12 -0.96
N PRO A 88 2.29 -18.40 -1.09
CA PRO A 88 3.14 -17.84 -2.16
C PRO A 88 2.57 -18.17 -3.55
N GLY A 89 2.60 -17.19 -4.47
CA GLY A 89 2.08 -17.33 -5.83
C GLY A 89 0.55 -17.43 -5.94
N TRP A 90 -0.16 -17.37 -4.81
CA TRP A 90 -1.62 -17.42 -4.74
C TRP A 90 -2.21 -16.11 -4.23
N SER A 91 -1.65 -15.56 -3.17
CA SER A 91 -2.14 -14.35 -2.52
C SER A 91 -1.03 -13.37 -2.16
N ILE A 92 -1.38 -12.08 -2.15
CA ILE A 92 -0.50 -10.98 -1.74
C ILE A 92 -1.32 -9.92 -0.99
N GLU A 93 -0.67 -9.10 -0.17
CA GLU A 93 -1.27 -7.92 0.45
C GLU A 93 -0.78 -6.64 -0.22
N ILE A 94 -1.69 -5.70 -0.51
CA ILE A 94 -1.33 -4.31 -0.79
C ILE A 94 -1.36 -3.54 0.52
N GLY A 95 -0.20 -3.12 0.98
CA GLY A 95 -0.07 -2.40 2.26
C GLY A 95 0.93 -1.28 2.21
N ASN A 96 1.22 -0.72 3.39
CA ASN A 96 2.17 0.39 3.56
C ASN A 96 1.86 1.60 2.66
N THR A 97 0.59 1.81 2.31
CA THR A 97 0.19 2.87 1.38
C THR A 97 0.04 4.20 2.11
N TYR A 98 0.83 5.17 1.70
CA TYR A 98 0.69 6.58 2.05
C TYR A 98 0.63 7.41 0.77
N ILE A 99 -0.25 8.39 0.71
CA ILE A 99 -0.34 9.40 -0.36
C ILE A 99 -0.42 10.79 0.25
N ALA A 100 0.33 11.72 -0.35
CA ALA A 100 0.35 13.12 0.05
C ALA A 100 -1.07 13.72 0.09
N PRO A 101 -1.36 14.68 1.00
CA PRO A 101 -2.68 15.27 1.15
C PRO A 101 -3.28 15.80 -0.16
N SER A 102 -2.47 16.40 -1.01
CA SER A 102 -2.90 16.95 -2.32
C SER A 102 -3.50 15.92 -3.28
N MET A 103 -3.16 14.63 -3.11
CA MET A 103 -3.66 13.53 -3.93
C MET A 103 -4.94 12.89 -3.37
N ARG A 104 -5.34 13.25 -2.15
CA ARG A 104 -6.51 12.67 -1.49
C ARG A 104 -7.80 13.27 -2.04
N GLY A 105 -8.84 12.44 -2.22
CA GLY A 105 -10.14 12.91 -2.75
C GLY A 105 -10.17 13.16 -4.26
N THR A 106 -9.06 13.04 -4.97
CA THR A 106 -8.96 13.29 -6.42
C THR A 106 -9.24 12.06 -7.30
N GLY A 107 -9.50 10.89 -6.70
CA GLY A 107 -9.56 9.61 -7.43
C GLY A 107 -8.19 8.94 -7.64
N PHE A 108 -7.10 9.61 -7.29
CA PHE A 108 -5.74 9.10 -7.49
C PHE A 108 -5.49 7.76 -6.79
N ASN A 109 -5.96 7.60 -5.55
CA ASN A 109 -5.81 6.32 -4.83
C ASN A 109 -6.61 5.17 -5.48
N ASP A 110 -7.75 5.46 -6.08
CA ASP A 110 -8.55 4.45 -6.79
C ASP A 110 -7.79 3.97 -8.03
N ARG A 111 -7.21 4.89 -8.82
CA ARG A 111 -6.34 4.55 -9.98
C ARG A 111 -5.14 3.73 -9.53
N LEU A 112 -4.44 4.16 -8.48
CA LEU A 112 -3.30 3.45 -7.91
C LEU A 112 -3.67 2.00 -7.57
N LYS A 113 -4.78 1.81 -6.85
CA LYS A 113 -5.22 0.47 -6.43
C LYS A 113 -5.66 -0.39 -7.62
N ARG A 114 -6.36 0.20 -8.60
CA ARG A 114 -6.73 -0.50 -9.83
C ARG A 114 -5.50 -0.99 -10.59
N LEU A 115 -4.53 -0.12 -10.82
CA LEU A 115 -3.27 -0.47 -11.50
C LEU A 115 -2.56 -1.65 -10.81
N MET A 116 -2.49 -1.64 -9.48
CA MET A 116 -1.90 -2.74 -8.72
C MET A 116 -2.74 -4.03 -8.81
N LEU A 117 -4.06 -3.94 -8.68
CA LEU A 117 -4.95 -5.11 -8.76
C LEU A 117 -4.91 -5.76 -10.14
N ASP A 118 -5.00 -4.96 -11.21
CA ASP A 118 -4.90 -5.44 -12.59
C ASP A 118 -3.58 -6.19 -12.80
N HIS A 119 -2.48 -5.62 -12.34
CA HIS A 119 -1.17 -6.25 -12.43
C HIS A 119 -1.09 -7.55 -11.61
N ALA A 120 -1.56 -7.55 -10.36
CA ALA A 120 -1.54 -8.73 -9.51
C ALA A 120 -2.30 -9.90 -10.14
N PHE A 121 -3.49 -9.64 -10.66
CA PHE A 121 -4.32 -10.68 -11.29
C PHE A 121 -3.76 -11.10 -12.66
N ALA A 122 -3.18 -10.20 -13.43
CA ALA A 122 -2.45 -10.54 -14.66
C ALA A 122 -1.23 -11.43 -14.36
N CYS A 123 -0.56 -11.24 -13.22
CA CYS A 123 0.49 -12.12 -12.73
C CYS A 123 -0.01 -13.48 -12.22
N GLY A 124 -1.31 -13.76 -12.25
CA GLY A 124 -1.87 -15.06 -11.89
C GLY A 124 -2.22 -15.23 -10.42
N LEU A 125 -2.18 -14.18 -9.61
CA LEU A 125 -2.65 -14.24 -8.23
C LEU A 125 -4.17 -14.41 -8.19
N GLU A 126 -4.68 -15.11 -7.18
CA GLU A 126 -6.11 -15.34 -6.98
C GLU A 126 -6.74 -14.39 -5.96
N ARG A 127 -5.89 -13.79 -5.12
CA ARG A 127 -6.37 -12.99 -4.00
C ARG A 127 -5.43 -11.84 -3.67
N VAL A 128 -5.99 -10.65 -3.49
CA VAL A 128 -5.27 -9.49 -2.94
C VAL A 128 -5.92 -9.09 -1.62
N GLY A 129 -5.11 -9.09 -0.55
CA GLY A 129 -5.53 -8.70 0.80
C GLY A 129 -5.21 -7.24 1.11
N PHE A 130 -5.92 -6.70 2.12
CA PHE A 130 -5.67 -5.39 2.72
C PHE A 130 -5.84 -5.48 4.23
N LYS A 131 -4.91 -4.89 4.99
CA LYS A 131 -4.97 -4.77 6.44
C LYS A 131 -5.06 -3.30 6.83
N VAL A 132 -6.19 -2.91 7.40
CA VAL A 132 -6.47 -1.52 7.72
C VAL A 132 -6.72 -1.36 9.21
N ASP A 133 -6.13 -0.35 9.84
CA ASP A 133 -6.42 0.01 11.22
C ASP A 133 -7.93 0.28 11.39
N VAL A 134 -8.54 -0.23 12.47
CA VAL A 134 -9.98 0.00 12.76
C VAL A 134 -10.31 1.49 12.84
N LEU A 135 -9.36 2.33 13.24
CA LEU A 135 -9.52 3.79 13.32
C LEU A 135 -9.37 4.49 11.96
N ASN A 136 -8.79 3.83 10.96
CA ASN A 136 -8.60 4.42 9.63
C ASN A 136 -9.83 4.21 8.73
N THR A 137 -10.94 4.85 9.11
CA THR A 137 -12.24 4.74 8.39
C THR A 137 -12.14 5.19 6.94
N ARG A 138 -11.29 6.19 6.63
CA ARG A 138 -11.04 6.66 5.27
C ARG A 138 -10.43 5.55 4.41
N SER A 139 -9.42 4.85 4.91
CA SER A 139 -8.80 3.75 4.18
C SER A 139 -9.76 2.57 4.01
N GLN A 140 -10.56 2.26 5.03
CA GLN A 140 -11.59 1.23 4.93
C GLN A 140 -12.62 1.57 3.84
N ALA A 141 -13.10 2.82 3.79
CA ALA A 141 -14.03 3.28 2.76
C ALA A 141 -13.41 3.17 1.35
N ALA A 142 -12.13 3.56 1.21
CA ALA A 142 -11.41 3.44 -0.06
C ALA A 142 -11.29 1.97 -0.53
N VAL A 143 -11.00 1.04 0.39
CA VAL A 143 -10.93 -0.39 0.05
C VAL A 143 -12.30 -0.94 -0.36
N ARG A 144 -13.37 -0.59 0.37
CA ARG A 144 -14.73 -1.00 -0.01
C ARG A 144 -15.15 -0.45 -1.37
N LYS A 145 -14.79 0.80 -1.67
CA LYS A 145 -15.11 1.46 -2.96
C LYS A 145 -14.55 0.70 -4.16
N ILE A 146 -13.35 0.15 -4.05
CA ILE A 146 -12.74 -0.67 -5.11
C ILE A 146 -13.22 -2.13 -5.11
N GLY A 147 -14.13 -2.52 -4.23
CA GLY A 147 -14.72 -3.85 -4.16
C GLY A 147 -14.18 -4.75 -3.07
N GLY A 148 -13.38 -4.21 -2.14
CA GLY A 148 -12.89 -5.01 -1.02
C GLY A 148 -13.99 -5.52 -0.10
N VAL A 149 -14.04 -6.83 0.08
CA VAL A 149 -14.93 -7.53 1.01
C VAL A 149 -14.27 -7.63 2.37
N GLN A 150 -14.98 -7.21 3.42
CA GLN A 150 -14.49 -7.35 4.79
C GLN A 150 -14.63 -8.80 5.26
N GLU A 151 -13.54 -9.41 5.70
CA GLU A 151 -13.54 -10.81 6.17
C GLU A 151 -13.56 -10.93 7.68
N GLY A 152 -13.10 -9.89 8.40
CA GLY A 152 -13.10 -9.91 9.84
C GLY A 152 -12.25 -8.80 10.46
N VAL A 153 -12.10 -8.89 11.79
CA VAL A 153 -11.28 -7.99 12.60
C VAL A 153 -10.31 -8.83 13.44
N LEU A 154 -9.03 -8.61 13.25
CA LEU A 154 -7.98 -9.15 14.11
C LEU A 154 -7.85 -8.25 15.34
N ARG A 155 -8.32 -8.74 16.49
CA ARG A 155 -8.27 -7.98 17.75
C ARG A 155 -6.85 -7.97 18.29
N ARG A 156 -6.36 -6.78 18.72
CA ARG A 156 -5.04 -6.57 19.33
C ARG A 156 -3.89 -7.16 18.50
N GLU A 157 -3.98 -6.99 17.18
CA GLU A 157 -3.08 -7.62 16.19
C GLU A 157 -1.64 -7.12 16.32
N ARG A 158 -1.46 -5.86 16.67
CA ARG A 158 -0.12 -5.28 16.86
C ARG A 158 -0.11 -4.07 17.79
N ARG A 159 1.10 -3.67 18.19
CA ARG A 159 1.37 -2.39 18.84
C ARG A 159 1.92 -1.41 17.79
N THR A 160 1.40 -0.17 17.78
CA THR A 160 1.92 0.90 16.93
C THR A 160 3.17 1.53 17.56
N TRP A 161 3.84 2.37 16.80
CA TRP A 161 5.02 3.12 17.28
C TRP A 161 4.69 4.06 18.46
N THR A 162 3.45 4.53 18.59
CA THR A 162 2.96 5.31 19.74
C THR A 162 2.68 4.46 20.98
N GLY A 163 2.80 3.14 20.89
CA GLY A 163 2.45 2.21 21.95
C GLY A 163 0.97 1.79 21.98
N ARG A 164 0.12 2.37 21.14
CA ARG A 164 -1.29 1.97 21.02
C ARG A 164 -1.42 0.53 20.54
N VAL A 165 -2.30 -0.23 21.17
CA VAL A 165 -2.68 -1.56 20.70
C VAL A 165 -3.73 -1.41 19.61
N ARG A 166 -3.45 -1.95 18.43
CA ARG A 166 -4.25 -1.80 17.22
C ARG A 166 -5.11 -3.05 16.98
N ASP A 167 -6.39 -2.83 16.66
CA ASP A 167 -7.23 -3.80 15.98
C ASP A 167 -7.15 -3.55 14.47
N THR A 168 -7.17 -4.62 13.69
CA THR A 168 -6.96 -4.56 12.24
C THR A 168 -8.14 -5.19 11.51
N VAL A 169 -8.79 -4.39 10.64
CA VAL A 169 -9.83 -4.88 9.72
C VAL A 169 -9.13 -5.53 8.53
N GLN A 170 -9.52 -6.78 8.24
CA GLN A 170 -9.05 -7.51 7.06
C GLN A 170 -10.07 -7.41 5.94
N PHE A 171 -9.57 -7.10 4.74
CA PHE A 171 -10.33 -7.12 3.49
C PHE A 171 -9.60 -7.97 2.46
N SER A 172 -10.36 -8.41 1.46
CA SER A 172 -9.81 -9.04 0.26
C SER A 172 -10.59 -8.67 -0.98
N ILE A 173 -9.95 -8.85 -2.13
CA ILE A 173 -10.56 -8.88 -3.45
C ILE A 173 -10.05 -10.16 -4.12
N LEU A 174 -10.97 -10.97 -4.64
CA LEU A 174 -10.65 -12.16 -5.41
C LEU A 174 -10.58 -11.82 -6.91
N ARG A 175 -9.79 -12.59 -7.67
CA ARG A 175 -9.68 -12.42 -9.12
C ARG A 175 -11.06 -12.44 -9.80
N SER A 176 -11.88 -13.42 -9.48
CA SER A 176 -13.22 -13.56 -10.07
C SER A 176 -14.13 -12.37 -9.78
N GLU A 177 -14.06 -11.80 -8.58
CA GLU A 177 -14.79 -10.59 -8.20
C GLU A 177 -14.30 -9.36 -8.98
N TRP A 178 -12.99 -9.27 -9.20
CA TRP A 178 -12.37 -8.17 -9.93
C TRP A 178 -12.73 -8.21 -11.41
N GLU A 179 -12.64 -9.38 -12.06
CA GLU A 179 -13.00 -9.60 -13.47
C GLU A 179 -14.48 -9.29 -13.72
N ALA A 180 -15.37 -9.73 -12.83
CA ALA A 180 -16.80 -9.44 -12.92
C ALA A 180 -17.17 -7.96 -12.81
N ARG A 181 -16.30 -7.14 -12.23
CA ARG A 181 -16.51 -5.66 -12.13
C ARG A 181 -16.06 -4.90 -13.37
N GLN A 182 -15.30 -5.53 -14.26
CA GLN A 182 -14.78 -4.93 -15.50
C GLN A 182 -15.64 -5.30 -16.72
N SER A 183 -16.54 -6.28 -16.55
CA SER A 183 -17.52 -6.72 -17.56
C SER A 183 -18.77 -5.83 -17.55
#